data_eb494122368e0e5ab58fe14db8101842
#
_entry.id   eb494122368e0e5ab58fe14db8101842
#
_cell.length_a   1.000
_cell.length_b   1.000
_cell.length_c   1.000
_cell.angle_alpha   90.00
_cell.angle_beta   90.00
_cell.angle_gamma   90.00
#
_symmetry.space_group_name_H-M   'P 1'
#
loop_
_entity.id
_entity.type
_entity.pdbx_description
1 polymer ?
#
loop_
_entity_poly.entity_id
_entity_poly.type
_entity_poly.pdbx_seq_one_letter_code
_entity_poly.pdbx_strand_id
1 'polypeptide(L)'
;MTVTRFAPSPTGYMHIGNLRTALYSYLIGKHDGGKFILRIEDTDRERLVEGATDVIKSTLATTGLNYDEGPDVGGEHGPYVQSERKEIYMEYAKKLVEMGHAYYCFCTKERLEQLHEADALGGYDRHCRNLSKEEVEANLAAGLPFVIRQKMPTEGVTSYHDEVFGDISMNNEELQDQILMKADGYPTYNFCHVIDDHLMGVTHVVRGSEYLTSTPKYVLLYDAYGWERPTYVHLPLLMGKDAEGNISKLSKRHGAVSFQDLVADGYLPEAIINYISLLGWCPKGGEQEFFTLDELKEVFTIDGVSKSPSVFDFEKLLWFNGEYIHKLDDARFNELVAPFIKSDIPTSINKEKMLGLLKTRIAKLSEIDEKMAFFLNLPEYEKELFLNKKNKIADFEIVKTVLTEAKEILGEVNSFDNDTLFASLMPIAEKLQIKTGTLMWCVRIAVSGMTATPGGATEIMEVIGKDEALSRIDLALNKLA
;
A
#
# COMPACT_ATOMS: atom_id res chain seq x y z
N MET A 1 5.67 28.57 4.16
CA MET A 1 5.25 27.32 4.81
C MET A 1 4.70 26.41 3.74
N THR A 2 5.20 25.20 3.62
CA THR A 2 4.75 24.22 2.63
C THR A 2 3.36 23.71 2.97
N VAL A 3 2.43 23.73 2.01
CA VAL A 3 1.08 23.17 2.13
C VAL A 3 0.85 22.21 0.99
N THR A 4 0.58 20.96 1.34
CA THR A 4 0.27 19.89 0.39
C THR A 4 -1.13 19.33 0.66
N ARG A 5 -1.65 18.57 -0.28
CA ARG A 5 -2.92 17.87 -0.10
C ARG A 5 -2.89 16.46 -0.69
N PHE A 6 -3.63 15.58 -0.06
CA PHE A 6 -4.12 14.35 -0.66
C PHE A 6 -5.59 14.55 -1.04
N ALA A 7 -5.93 14.33 -2.30
CA ALA A 7 -7.24 14.67 -2.84
C ALA A 7 -7.84 13.45 -3.59
N PRO A 8 -8.21 12.39 -2.86
CA PRO A 8 -8.72 11.17 -3.46
C PRO A 8 -10.20 11.29 -3.82
N SER A 9 -10.60 10.61 -4.90
CA SER A 9 -12.00 10.31 -5.17
C SER A 9 -12.41 9.05 -4.39
N PRO A 10 -13.57 9.04 -3.69
CA PRO A 10 -14.01 7.91 -2.87
C PRO A 10 -14.62 6.78 -3.74
N THR A 11 -13.77 6.00 -4.38
CA THR A 11 -14.14 4.96 -5.36
C THR A 11 -13.89 3.53 -4.86
N GLY A 12 -13.68 3.33 -3.56
CA GLY A 12 -13.48 2.02 -2.93
C GLY A 12 -12.17 1.92 -2.13
N TYR A 13 -11.53 0.77 -2.16
CA TYR A 13 -10.30 0.51 -1.42
C TYR A 13 -9.12 1.39 -1.88
N MET A 14 -8.23 1.69 -0.94
CA MET A 14 -7.05 2.52 -1.19
C MET A 14 -6.01 1.75 -2.02
N HIS A 15 -5.91 2.06 -3.30
CA HIS A 15 -4.85 1.51 -4.16
C HIS A 15 -3.47 1.98 -3.70
N ILE A 16 -2.48 1.09 -3.73
CA ILE A 16 -1.10 1.39 -3.30
C ILE A 16 -0.50 2.61 -4.01
N GLY A 17 -0.84 2.83 -5.27
CA GLY A 17 -0.41 4.04 -6.00
C GLY A 17 -0.95 5.33 -5.39
N ASN A 18 -2.21 5.33 -4.94
CA ASN A 18 -2.81 6.47 -4.25
C ASN A 18 -2.19 6.65 -2.86
N LEU A 19 -1.95 5.55 -2.14
CA LEU A 19 -1.29 5.60 -0.83
C LEU A 19 0.13 6.15 -0.94
N ARG A 20 0.90 5.79 -1.99
CA ARG A 20 2.22 6.40 -2.25
C ARG A 20 2.10 7.90 -2.51
N THR A 21 1.09 8.33 -3.28
CA THR A 21 0.86 9.76 -3.52
C THR A 21 0.52 10.49 -2.22
N ALA A 22 -0.31 9.89 -1.36
CA ALA A 22 -0.62 10.43 -0.03
C ALA A 22 0.64 10.52 0.85
N LEU A 23 1.46 9.47 0.87
CA LEU A 23 2.72 9.42 1.63
C LEU A 23 3.69 10.53 1.17
N TYR A 24 3.92 10.67 -0.14
CA TYR A 24 4.84 11.69 -0.65
C TYR A 24 4.31 13.11 -0.41
N SER A 25 2.99 13.33 -0.58
CA SER A 25 2.36 14.61 -0.21
C SER A 25 2.55 14.91 1.28
N TYR A 26 2.34 13.91 2.14
CA TYR A 26 2.56 14.03 3.58
C TYR A 26 4.02 14.37 3.92
N LEU A 27 4.98 13.63 3.35
CA LEU A 27 6.40 13.83 3.62
C LEU A 27 6.86 15.22 3.17
N ILE A 28 6.47 15.67 1.97
CA ILE A 28 6.80 17.02 1.47
C ILE A 28 6.16 18.09 2.36
N GLY A 29 4.88 17.92 2.73
CA GLY A 29 4.19 18.88 3.58
C GLY A 29 4.77 18.98 4.99
N LYS A 30 5.24 17.85 5.55
CA LYS A 30 5.72 17.77 6.94
C LYS A 30 7.21 18.02 7.11
N HIS A 31 8.00 17.92 6.05
CA HIS A 31 9.45 18.07 6.11
C HIS A 31 9.89 19.38 6.79
N ASP A 32 9.27 20.50 6.43
CA ASP A 32 9.58 21.83 6.99
C ASP A 32 8.52 22.31 8.00
N GLY A 33 7.80 21.38 8.66
CA GLY A 33 6.75 21.73 9.62
C GLY A 33 5.53 22.40 8.98
N GLY A 34 5.27 22.13 7.71
CA GLY A 34 4.13 22.64 6.96
C GLY A 34 2.84 21.83 7.21
N LYS A 35 1.84 22.03 6.34
CA LYS A 35 0.51 21.43 6.46
C LYS A 35 0.27 20.35 5.41
N PHE A 36 -0.48 19.31 5.80
CA PHE A 36 -1.01 18.28 4.93
C PHE A 36 -2.53 18.25 5.05
N ILE A 37 -3.26 18.44 3.93
CA ILE A 37 -4.72 18.57 3.87
C ILE A 37 -5.32 17.30 3.25
N LEU A 38 -6.43 16.82 3.81
CA LEU A 38 -7.29 15.82 3.15
C LEU A 38 -8.47 16.51 2.50
N ARG A 39 -8.62 16.39 1.18
CA ARG A 39 -9.79 16.85 0.42
C ARG A 39 -10.46 15.68 -0.29
N ILE A 40 -11.75 15.50 -0.13
CA ILE A 40 -12.53 14.45 -0.81
C ILE A 40 -13.07 14.99 -2.13
N GLU A 41 -12.70 14.35 -3.24
CA GLU A 41 -13.12 14.72 -4.59
C GLU A 41 -14.25 13.81 -5.08
N ASP A 42 -15.49 14.14 -4.73
CA ASP A 42 -16.70 13.36 -4.95
C ASP A 42 -17.63 13.95 -6.04
N THR A 43 -17.11 14.78 -6.92
CA THR A 43 -17.89 15.44 -8.00
C THR A 43 -18.28 14.48 -9.13
N ASP A 44 -17.67 13.31 -9.25
CA ASP A 44 -18.08 12.23 -10.14
C ASP A 44 -18.98 11.23 -9.39
N ARG A 45 -20.29 11.53 -9.39
CA ARG A 45 -21.28 10.79 -8.61
C ARG A 45 -21.54 9.36 -9.08
N GLU A 46 -21.24 9.04 -10.34
CA GLU A 46 -21.44 7.71 -10.91
C GLU A 46 -20.41 6.69 -10.37
N ARG A 47 -19.26 7.18 -9.92
CA ARG A 47 -18.16 6.35 -9.43
C ARG A 47 -18.04 6.27 -7.91
N LEU A 48 -18.92 6.94 -7.18
CA LEU A 48 -18.89 6.94 -5.72
C LEU A 48 -19.25 5.56 -5.16
N VAL A 49 -18.48 5.13 -4.15
CA VAL A 49 -18.73 3.91 -3.39
C VAL A 49 -19.04 4.29 -1.95
N GLU A 50 -20.17 3.82 -1.45
CA GLU A 50 -20.54 4.03 -0.05
C GLU A 50 -19.47 3.51 0.91
N GLY A 51 -19.15 4.27 1.96
CA GLY A 51 -18.11 3.93 2.93
C GLY A 51 -16.66 4.17 2.44
N ALA A 52 -16.41 4.50 1.17
CA ALA A 52 -15.06 4.70 0.66
C ALA A 52 -14.32 5.88 1.33
N THR A 53 -15.04 6.92 1.74
CA THR A 53 -14.45 8.04 2.51
C THR A 53 -13.91 7.57 3.86
N ASP A 54 -14.62 6.68 4.55
CA ASP A 54 -14.16 6.12 5.84
C ASP A 54 -12.96 5.18 5.64
N VAL A 55 -12.92 4.45 4.53
CA VAL A 55 -11.74 3.65 4.14
C VAL A 55 -10.52 4.55 3.93
N ILE A 56 -10.68 5.70 3.27
CA ILE A 56 -9.59 6.67 3.09
C ILE A 56 -9.08 7.16 4.44
N LYS A 57 -9.97 7.65 5.32
CA LYS A 57 -9.62 8.17 6.64
C LYS A 57 -8.95 7.11 7.51
N SER A 58 -9.53 5.91 7.59
CA SER A 58 -8.96 4.81 8.39
C SER A 58 -7.60 4.37 7.87
N THR A 59 -7.38 4.36 6.55
CA THR A 59 -6.08 4.07 5.96
C THR A 59 -5.04 5.09 6.39
N LEU A 60 -5.35 6.38 6.27
CA LEU A 60 -4.43 7.45 6.67
C LEU A 60 -4.11 7.39 8.17
N ALA A 61 -5.12 7.15 9.01
CA ALA A 61 -4.92 7.00 10.46
C ALA A 61 -4.06 5.78 10.79
N THR A 62 -4.34 4.62 10.19
CA THR A 62 -3.60 3.37 10.42
C THR A 62 -2.14 3.48 9.97
N THR A 63 -1.88 4.26 8.92
CA THR A 63 -0.53 4.47 8.38
C THR A 63 0.21 5.66 9.02
N GLY A 64 -0.42 6.37 9.96
CA GLY A 64 0.17 7.54 10.62
C GLY A 64 0.21 8.81 9.77
N LEU A 65 -0.42 8.82 8.58
CA LEU A 65 -0.46 9.97 7.67
C LEU A 65 -1.54 10.97 8.12
N ASN A 66 -1.41 11.50 9.32
CA ASN A 66 -2.38 12.39 9.93
C ASN A 66 -2.40 13.76 9.23
N TYR A 67 -3.57 14.18 8.77
CA TYR A 67 -3.77 15.49 8.14
C TYR A 67 -4.11 16.57 9.15
N ASP A 68 -3.73 17.82 8.84
CA ASP A 68 -3.95 18.97 9.71
C ASP A 68 -5.33 19.59 9.47
N GLU A 69 -5.84 19.48 8.26
CA GLU A 69 -7.16 19.96 7.86
C GLU A 69 -7.87 18.90 7.03
N GLY A 70 -9.19 18.77 7.20
CA GLY A 70 -9.96 17.75 6.46
C GLY A 70 -11.42 17.66 6.92
N PRO A 71 -12.20 16.73 6.32
CA PRO A 71 -13.66 16.68 6.52
C PRO A 71 -14.10 16.47 7.96
N ASP A 72 -13.30 15.79 8.77
CA ASP A 72 -13.63 15.41 10.16
C ASP A 72 -12.85 16.19 11.21
N VAL A 73 -11.66 16.68 10.86
CA VAL A 73 -10.85 17.52 11.76
C VAL A 73 -11.14 19.02 11.60
N GLY A 74 -11.82 19.42 10.50
CA GLY A 74 -12.07 20.81 10.18
C GLY A 74 -10.81 21.54 9.73
N GLY A 75 -10.77 22.85 9.93
CA GLY A 75 -9.68 23.75 9.57
C GLY A 75 -10.19 25.08 9.04
N GLU A 76 -9.26 25.92 8.54
CA GLU A 76 -9.55 27.30 8.11
C GLU A 76 -10.15 27.38 6.69
N HIS A 77 -9.99 26.32 5.87
CA HIS A 77 -10.28 26.36 4.43
C HIS A 77 -11.46 25.46 4.00
N GLY A 78 -12.26 25.03 4.97
CA GLY A 78 -13.45 24.18 4.70
C GLY A 78 -14.52 24.84 3.80
N PRO A 79 -15.47 24.06 3.29
CA PRO A 79 -15.59 22.59 3.39
C PRO A 79 -14.49 21.82 2.63
N TYR A 80 -14.20 20.57 3.07
CA TYR A 80 -13.17 19.72 2.47
C TYR A 80 -13.74 18.59 1.59
N VAL A 81 -15.03 18.65 1.29
CA VAL A 81 -15.73 17.75 0.37
C VAL A 81 -16.21 18.57 -0.81
N GLN A 82 -15.82 18.18 -2.03
CA GLN A 82 -16.07 19.02 -3.22
C GLN A 82 -17.56 19.20 -3.55
N SER A 83 -18.40 18.20 -3.29
CA SER A 83 -19.85 18.33 -3.50
C SER A 83 -20.49 19.44 -2.64
N GLU A 84 -19.88 19.80 -1.51
CA GLU A 84 -20.35 20.88 -0.62
C GLU A 84 -19.91 22.28 -1.08
N ARG A 85 -19.03 22.36 -2.11
CA ARG A 85 -18.41 23.60 -2.62
C ARG A 85 -18.96 24.05 -3.96
N LYS A 86 -20.05 23.46 -4.43
CA LYS A 86 -20.63 23.67 -5.77
C LYS A 86 -20.86 25.15 -6.12
N GLU A 87 -21.35 25.94 -5.18
CA GLU A 87 -21.63 27.37 -5.37
C GLU A 87 -20.34 28.17 -5.58
N ILE A 88 -19.27 27.83 -4.87
CA ILE A 88 -17.96 28.45 -5.03
C ILE A 88 -17.46 28.24 -6.47
N TYR A 89 -17.54 27.02 -7.00
CA TYR A 89 -17.08 26.75 -8.37
C TYR A 89 -17.89 27.51 -9.41
N MET A 90 -19.21 27.61 -9.24
CA MET A 90 -20.05 28.39 -10.15
C MET A 90 -19.71 29.88 -10.12
N GLU A 91 -19.43 30.45 -8.96
CA GLU A 91 -18.99 31.84 -8.81
C GLU A 91 -17.68 32.09 -9.58
N TYR A 92 -16.67 31.26 -9.35
CA TYR A 92 -15.37 31.38 -10.04
C TYR A 92 -15.49 31.15 -11.55
N ALA A 93 -16.32 30.21 -12.01
CA ALA A 93 -16.56 29.98 -13.43
C ALA A 93 -17.21 31.22 -14.10
N LYS A 94 -18.21 31.87 -13.47
CA LYS A 94 -18.80 33.10 -13.96
C LYS A 94 -17.80 34.25 -14.00
N LYS A 95 -16.95 34.38 -12.99
CA LYS A 95 -15.87 35.36 -12.96
C LYS A 95 -14.90 35.18 -14.13
N LEU A 96 -14.54 33.94 -14.52
CA LEU A 96 -13.74 33.70 -15.74
C LEU A 96 -14.46 34.13 -17.01
N VAL A 97 -15.80 33.96 -17.09
CA VAL A 97 -16.57 34.46 -18.23
C VAL A 97 -16.52 35.98 -18.30
N GLU A 98 -16.71 36.70 -17.18
CA GLU A 98 -16.63 38.15 -17.07
C GLU A 98 -15.23 38.67 -17.46
N MET A 99 -14.18 37.94 -17.09
CA MET A 99 -12.78 38.26 -17.43
C MET A 99 -12.41 37.88 -18.89
N GLY A 100 -13.30 37.23 -19.63
CA GLY A 100 -13.08 36.82 -21.02
C GLY A 100 -12.24 35.56 -21.20
N HIS A 101 -11.97 34.81 -20.13
CA HIS A 101 -11.19 33.56 -20.13
C HIS A 101 -12.05 32.29 -20.16
N ALA A 102 -13.39 32.43 -20.11
CA ALA A 102 -14.36 31.35 -20.32
C ALA A 102 -15.58 31.85 -21.10
N TYR A 103 -16.44 30.95 -21.50
CA TYR A 103 -17.67 31.31 -22.23
C TYR A 103 -18.76 30.25 -22.00
N TYR A 104 -20.02 30.67 -22.17
CA TYR A 104 -21.18 29.78 -22.17
C TYR A 104 -21.28 29.00 -23.47
N CYS A 105 -21.46 27.71 -23.38
CA CYS A 105 -21.62 26.81 -24.52
C CYS A 105 -22.99 26.12 -24.44
N PHE A 106 -23.83 26.35 -25.45
CA PHE A 106 -25.20 25.84 -25.56
C PHE A 106 -25.31 24.66 -26.55
N CYS A 107 -24.18 24.05 -26.95
CA CYS A 107 -24.20 22.88 -27.83
C CYS A 107 -24.92 21.71 -27.17
N THR A 108 -25.88 21.12 -27.92
CA THR A 108 -26.57 19.91 -27.47
C THR A 108 -25.66 18.68 -27.54
N LYS A 109 -26.06 17.63 -26.86
CA LYS A 109 -25.31 16.36 -26.86
C LYS A 109 -25.28 15.76 -28.27
N GLU A 110 -26.41 15.79 -28.98
CA GLU A 110 -26.55 15.27 -30.35
C GLU A 110 -25.61 15.99 -31.33
N ARG A 111 -25.49 17.33 -31.20
CA ARG A 111 -24.54 18.09 -32.02
C ARG A 111 -23.09 17.69 -31.75
N LEU A 112 -22.73 17.49 -30.48
CA LEU A 112 -21.37 17.09 -30.13
C LEU A 112 -21.07 15.65 -30.57
N GLU A 113 -22.04 14.73 -30.55
CA GLU A 113 -21.93 13.39 -31.06
C GLU A 113 -21.72 13.38 -32.58
N GLN A 114 -22.51 14.17 -33.32
CA GLN A 114 -22.34 14.33 -34.78
C GLN A 114 -20.97 14.91 -35.14
N LEU A 115 -20.49 15.87 -34.37
CA LEU A 115 -19.15 16.44 -34.57
C LEU A 115 -18.06 15.38 -34.37
N HIS A 116 -18.19 14.56 -33.35
CA HIS A 116 -17.24 13.48 -33.08
C HIS A 116 -17.30 12.36 -34.11
N GLU A 117 -18.49 12.05 -34.67
CA GLU A 117 -18.64 11.10 -35.79
C GLU A 117 -18.01 11.61 -37.07
N ALA A 118 -18.10 12.92 -37.33
CA ALA A 118 -17.51 13.54 -38.52
C ALA A 118 -15.98 13.67 -38.45
N ASP A 119 -15.44 13.93 -37.26
CA ASP A 119 -14.00 14.02 -36.99
C ASP A 119 -13.68 13.55 -35.57
N ALA A 120 -13.40 12.26 -35.41
CA ALA A 120 -13.10 11.64 -34.12
C ALA A 120 -11.83 12.22 -33.42
N LEU A 121 -10.94 12.84 -34.17
CA LEU A 121 -9.69 13.44 -33.65
C LEU A 121 -9.77 14.96 -33.50
N GLY A 122 -10.70 15.63 -34.17
CA GLY A 122 -10.80 17.08 -34.24
C GLY A 122 -11.31 17.77 -32.99
N GLY A 123 -11.96 17.04 -32.08
CA GLY A 123 -12.45 17.56 -30.80
C GLY A 123 -13.58 18.58 -30.95
N TYR A 124 -13.71 19.48 -29.96
CA TYR A 124 -14.74 20.51 -29.95
C TYR A 124 -14.38 21.68 -30.90
N ASP A 125 -15.27 21.99 -31.84
CA ASP A 125 -15.09 22.99 -32.90
C ASP A 125 -15.20 24.47 -32.45
N ARG A 126 -15.30 24.73 -31.14
CA ARG A 126 -15.39 26.08 -30.56
C ARG A 126 -16.62 26.88 -31.01
N HIS A 127 -17.68 26.24 -31.46
CA HIS A 127 -18.88 26.85 -32.03
C HIS A 127 -19.44 28.03 -31.21
N CYS A 128 -19.60 27.88 -29.88
CA CYS A 128 -20.17 28.92 -29.04
C CYS A 128 -19.13 29.94 -28.53
N ARG A 129 -17.85 29.82 -28.92
CA ARG A 129 -16.76 30.64 -28.38
C ARG A 129 -16.89 32.14 -28.70
N ASN A 130 -17.53 32.47 -29.81
CA ASN A 130 -17.62 33.82 -30.33
C ASN A 130 -19.09 34.34 -30.38
N LEU A 131 -20.01 33.72 -29.62
CA LEU A 131 -21.36 34.26 -29.46
C LEU A 131 -21.29 35.69 -28.89
N SER A 132 -22.15 36.58 -29.42
CA SER A 132 -22.29 37.94 -28.89
C SER A 132 -22.91 37.91 -27.47
N LYS A 133 -22.70 38.97 -26.75
CA LYS A 133 -23.30 39.11 -25.41
C LYS A 133 -24.81 39.00 -25.45
N GLU A 134 -25.44 39.63 -26.47
CA GLU A 134 -26.89 39.61 -26.69
C GLU A 134 -27.41 38.20 -26.97
N GLU A 135 -26.66 37.41 -27.78
CA GLU A 135 -27.03 36.00 -28.04
C GLU A 135 -26.91 35.14 -26.79
N VAL A 136 -25.87 35.33 -25.98
CA VAL A 136 -25.69 34.62 -24.70
C VAL A 136 -26.82 34.98 -23.72
N GLU A 137 -27.13 36.28 -23.58
CA GLU A 137 -28.20 36.73 -22.69
C GLU A 137 -29.59 36.21 -23.14
N ALA A 138 -29.86 36.20 -24.46
CA ALA A 138 -31.10 35.63 -25.01
C ALA A 138 -31.22 34.13 -24.72
N ASN A 139 -30.13 33.36 -24.92
CA ASN A 139 -30.10 31.91 -24.67
C ASN A 139 -30.31 31.62 -23.17
N LEU A 140 -29.67 32.39 -22.28
CA LEU A 140 -29.82 32.24 -20.85
C LEU A 140 -31.27 32.62 -20.40
N ALA A 141 -31.83 33.69 -20.96
CA ALA A 141 -33.21 34.11 -20.68
C ALA A 141 -34.23 33.08 -21.18
N ALA A 142 -33.95 32.41 -22.28
CA ALA A 142 -34.73 31.27 -22.81
C ALA A 142 -34.61 30.00 -21.97
N GLY A 143 -33.73 29.96 -20.96
CA GLY A 143 -33.53 28.79 -20.09
C GLY A 143 -32.84 27.62 -20.81
N LEU A 144 -32.06 27.89 -21.86
CA LEU A 144 -31.33 26.83 -22.56
C LEU A 144 -30.26 26.19 -21.65
N PRO A 145 -30.15 24.88 -21.63
CA PRO A 145 -29.07 24.20 -20.92
C PRO A 145 -27.70 24.66 -21.44
N PHE A 146 -26.77 24.85 -20.55
CA PHE A 146 -25.42 25.28 -20.91
C PHE A 146 -24.35 24.58 -20.10
N VAL A 147 -23.12 24.59 -20.64
CA VAL A 147 -21.87 24.32 -19.91
C VAL A 147 -21.01 25.58 -19.97
N ILE A 148 -20.09 25.72 -19.02
CA ILE A 148 -19.06 26.78 -19.10
C ILE A 148 -17.75 26.13 -19.56
N ARG A 149 -17.13 26.67 -20.61
CA ARG A 149 -15.87 26.21 -21.17
C ARG A 149 -14.76 27.22 -20.96
N GLN A 150 -13.56 26.72 -20.67
CA GLN A 150 -12.34 27.53 -20.66
C GLN A 150 -12.01 27.99 -22.09
N LYS A 151 -11.66 29.23 -22.24
CA LYS A 151 -11.25 29.82 -23.53
C LYS A 151 -9.74 29.69 -23.69
N MET A 152 -9.29 28.54 -24.25
CA MET A 152 -7.87 28.28 -24.45
C MET A 152 -7.25 29.24 -25.47
N PRO A 153 -5.99 29.71 -25.29
CA PRO A 153 -5.27 30.40 -26.35
C PRO A 153 -5.10 29.48 -27.57
N THR A 154 -5.14 30.06 -28.77
CA THR A 154 -5.05 29.34 -30.03
C THR A 154 -3.67 29.36 -30.65
N GLU A 155 -2.78 30.20 -30.13
CA GLU A 155 -1.41 30.39 -30.59
C GLU A 155 -0.44 30.45 -29.42
N GLY A 156 0.84 30.23 -29.69
CA GLY A 156 1.90 30.30 -28.68
C GLY A 156 2.09 28.98 -27.94
N VAL A 157 2.83 29.04 -26.83
CA VAL A 157 3.25 27.89 -26.04
C VAL A 157 2.96 28.15 -24.56
N THR A 158 2.38 27.17 -23.89
CA THR A 158 2.24 27.19 -22.43
C THR A 158 3.30 26.30 -21.81
N SER A 159 4.09 26.86 -20.88
CA SER A 159 5.19 26.16 -20.21
C SER A 159 5.04 26.23 -18.70
N TYR A 160 5.54 25.20 -18.03
CA TYR A 160 5.67 25.15 -16.58
C TYR A 160 6.88 24.31 -16.17
N HIS A 161 7.36 24.53 -14.95
CA HIS A 161 8.40 23.69 -14.34
C HIS A 161 7.78 22.62 -13.46
N ASP A 162 8.28 21.39 -13.57
CA ASP A 162 7.96 20.27 -12.69
C ASP A 162 9.23 19.83 -11.96
N GLU A 163 9.18 19.74 -10.64
CA GLU A 163 10.36 19.43 -9.83
C GLU A 163 11.00 18.07 -10.15
N VAL A 164 10.20 17.13 -10.66
CA VAL A 164 10.69 15.79 -11.04
C VAL A 164 11.04 15.72 -12.53
N PHE A 165 10.16 16.19 -13.40
CA PHE A 165 10.31 16.03 -14.85
C PHE A 165 11.03 17.19 -15.54
N GLY A 166 11.20 18.35 -14.85
CA GLY A 166 11.84 19.54 -15.39
C GLY A 166 10.88 20.39 -16.21
N ASP A 167 11.39 21.18 -17.13
CA ASP A 167 10.61 22.11 -17.95
C ASP A 167 9.77 21.37 -18.98
N ILE A 168 8.46 21.63 -18.96
CA ILE A 168 7.47 21.05 -19.85
C ILE A 168 6.77 22.16 -20.62
N SER A 169 6.65 21.97 -21.93
CA SER A 169 6.03 22.94 -22.85
C SER A 169 5.04 22.21 -23.76
N MET A 170 3.92 22.88 -24.06
CA MET A 170 2.90 22.37 -24.98
C MET A 170 2.41 23.50 -25.88
N ASN A 171 2.25 23.22 -27.18
CA ASN A 171 1.65 24.18 -28.11
C ASN A 171 0.19 24.40 -27.76
N ASN A 172 -0.24 25.64 -27.71
CA ASN A 172 -1.63 25.98 -27.35
C ASN A 172 -2.65 25.48 -28.35
N GLU A 173 -2.27 25.28 -29.61
CA GLU A 173 -3.10 24.68 -30.67
C GLU A 173 -3.60 23.26 -30.29
N GLU A 174 -2.81 22.52 -29.50
CA GLU A 174 -3.13 21.18 -29.03
C GLU A 174 -4.12 21.20 -27.85
N LEU A 175 -4.33 22.36 -27.22
CA LEU A 175 -5.24 22.52 -26.09
C LEU A 175 -6.67 22.76 -26.58
N GLN A 176 -7.57 21.88 -26.17
CA GLN A 176 -9.01 22.04 -26.47
C GLN A 176 -9.71 22.82 -25.36
N ASP A 177 -10.73 23.61 -25.74
CA ASP A 177 -11.59 24.34 -24.81
C ASP A 177 -12.35 23.34 -23.91
N GLN A 178 -11.80 23.08 -22.73
CA GLN A 178 -12.35 22.12 -21.78
C GLN A 178 -13.59 22.64 -21.07
N ILE A 179 -14.48 21.73 -20.68
CA ILE A 179 -15.61 22.07 -19.81
C ILE A 179 -15.10 22.33 -18.39
N LEU A 180 -15.49 23.46 -17.82
CA LEU A 180 -15.26 23.82 -16.42
C LEU A 180 -16.46 23.42 -15.55
N MET A 181 -17.68 23.85 -15.98
CA MET A 181 -18.93 23.52 -15.32
C MET A 181 -19.83 22.71 -16.24
N LYS A 182 -20.33 21.60 -15.76
CA LYS A 182 -21.29 20.73 -16.45
C LYS A 182 -22.70 21.31 -16.41
N ALA A 183 -23.59 20.82 -17.27
CA ALA A 183 -24.98 21.24 -17.34
C ALA A 183 -25.80 20.94 -16.06
N ASP A 184 -25.38 19.94 -15.30
CA ASP A 184 -25.95 19.61 -13.98
C ASP A 184 -25.48 20.55 -12.84
N GLY A 185 -24.63 21.53 -13.21
CA GLY A 185 -24.06 22.51 -12.28
C GLY A 185 -22.92 21.98 -11.42
N TYR A 186 -22.39 20.78 -11.69
CA TYR A 186 -21.18 20.31 -11.07
C TYR A 186 -19.93 20.70 -11.88
N PRO A 187 -18.81 21.01 -11.22
CA PRO A 187 -17.56 21.27 -11.92
C PRO A 187 -16.97 19.97 -12.51
N THR A 188 -16.08 20.12 -13.47
CA THR A 188 -15.18 19.05 -13.85
C THR A 188 -13.97 19.01 -12.90
N TYR A 189 -13.33 17.85 -12.80
CA TYR A 189 -12.08 17.68 -12.06
C TYR A 189 -11.04 18.77 -12.44
N ASN A 190 -10.87 19.00 -13.72
CA ASN A 190 -9.88 19.95 -14.25
C ASN A 190 -10.09 21.40 -13.78
N PHE A 191 -11.22 21.73 -13.25
CA PHE A 191 -11.54 23.04 -12.74
C PHE A 191 -11.56 23.10 -11.21
N CYS A 192 -12.30 22.20 -10.56
CA CYS A 192 -12.52 22.29 -9.12
C CYS A 192 -11.21 22.17 -8.33
N HIS A 193 -10.29 21.28 -8.74
CA HIS A 193 -9.03 21.12 -8.00
C HIS A 193 -8.16 22.38 -8.04
N VAL A 194 -8.18 23.17 -9.14
CA VAL A 194 -7.42 24.41 -9.25
C VAL A 194 -7.98 25.46 -8.29
N ILE A 195 -9.32 25.60 -8.25
CA ILE A 195 -10.00 26.52 -7.34
C ILE A 195 -9.71 26.16 -5.89
N ASP A 196 -9.82 24.86 -5.57
CA ASP A 196 -9.60 24.38 -4.21
C ASP A 196 -8.15 24.52 -3.79
N ASP A 197 -7.20 24.17 -4.65
CA ASP A 197 -5.78 24.28 -4.36
C ASP A 197 -5.40 25.74 -4.05
N HIS A 198 -5.96 26.71 -4.80
CA HIS A 198 -5.77 28.12 -4.51
C HIS A 198 -6.43 28.55 -3.19
N LEU A 199 -7.71 28.24 -3.00
CA LEU A 199 -8.46 28.66 -1.82
C LEU A 199 -8.01 27.98 -0.52
N MET A 200 -7.41 26.80 -0.62
CA MET A 200 -6.82 26.07 0.52
C MET A 200 -5.33 26.38 0.73
N GLY A 201 -4.78 27.34 -0.02
CA GLY A 201 -3.39 27.77 0.12
C GLY A 201 -2.36 26.68 -0.20
N VAL A 202 -2.71 25.73 -1.08
CA VAL A 202 -1.81 24.65 -1.50
C VAL A 202 -0.63 25.24 -2.28
N THR A 203 0.57 25.00 -1.78
CA THR A 203 1.82 25.47 -2.41
C THR A 203 2.49 24.43 -3.28
N HIS A 204 2.27 23.13 -3.00
CA HIS A 204 2.87 22.02 -3.74
C HIS A 204 1.79 21.01 -4.14
N VAL A 205 1.65 20.77 -5.44
CA VAL A 205 0.71 19.83 -6.03
C VAL A 205 1.45 18.53 -6.36
N VAL A 206 1.29 17.53 -5.49
CA VAL A 206 1.86 16.18 -5.66
C VAL A 206 0.81 15.25 -6.26
N ARG A 207 1.10 14.61 -7.39
CA ARG A 207 0.16 13.68 -8.08
C ARG A 207 0.87 12.79 -9.09
N GLY A 208 0.17 11.85 -9.71
CA GLY A 208 0.74 10.96 -10.71
C GLY A 208 1.12 11.65 -12.02
N SER A 209 2.10 11.11 -12.72
CA SER A 209 2.61 11.65 -14.00
C SER A 209 1.60 11.59 -15.16
N GLU A 210 0.47 10.91 -15.00
CA GLU A 210 -0.65 10.95 -15.96
C GLU A 210 -1.24 12.34 -16.16
N TYR A 211 -1.00 13.26 -15.24
CA TYR A 211 -1.48 14.65 -15.33
C TYR A 211 -0.50 15.62 -16.02
N LEU A 212 0.70 15.18 -16.40
CA LEU A 212 1.70 16.02 -17.05
C LEU A 212 1.15 16.77 -18.27
N THR A 213 0.44 16.06 -19.14
CA THR A 213 -0.15 16.61 -20.37
C THR A 213 -1.38 17.49 -20.14
N SER A 214 -2.05 17.35 -18.99
CA SER A 214 -3.20 18.18 -18.62
C SER A 214 -2.80 19.44 -17.87
N THR A 215 -1.62 19.46 -17.25
CA THR A 215 -1.16 20.57 -16.40
C THR A 215 -1.10 21.93 -17.12
N PRO A 216 -0.76 22.05 -18.43
CA PRO A 216 -0.83 23.33 -19.13
C PRO A 216 -2.23 23.99 -19.05
N LYS A 217 -3.31 23.22 -19.06
CA LYS A 217 -4.68 23.73 -18.91
C LYS A 217 -4.92 24.35 -17.53
N TYR A 218 -4.31 23.79 -16.50
CA TYR A 218 -4.41 24.27 -15.11
C TYR A 218 -3.56 25.54 -14.93
N VAL A 219 -2.36 25.55 -15.49
CA VAL A 219 -1.48 26.72 -15.54
C VAL A 219 -2.23 27.92 -16.13
N LEU A 220 -2.91 27.74 -17.25
CA LEU A 220 -3.73 28.78 -17.89
C LEU A 220 -4.91 29.26 -17.02
N LEU A 221 -5.42 28.44 -16.10
CA LEU A 221 -6.43 28.89 -15.13
C LEU A 221 -5.79 29.78 -14.06
N TYR A 222 -4.64 29.41 -13.51
CA TYR A 222 -3.90 30.26 -12.57
C TYR A 222 -3.58 31.62 -13.19
N ASP A 223 -3.07 31.62 -14.42
CA ASP A 223 -2.75 32.84 -15.17
C ASP A 223 -3.96 33.73 -15.43
N ALA A 224 -5.10 33.10 -15.81
CA ALA A 224 -6.35 33.81 -16.06
C ALA A 224 -6.88 34.53 -14.82
N TYR A 225 -6.72 33.93 -13.64
CA TYR A 225 -7.09 34.59 -12.38
C TYR A 225 -6.02 35.52 -11.84
N GLY A 226 -4.81 35.54 -12.40
CA GLY A 226 -3.66 36.28 -11.87
C GLY A 226 -3.15 35.70 -10.54
N TRP A 227 -3.31 34.41 -10.33
CA TRP A 227 -2.86 33.71 -9.13
C TRP A 227 -1.43 33.20 -9.27
N GLU A 228 -0.73 33.12 -8.14
CA GLU A 228 0.56 32.41 -8.08
C GLU A 228 0.34 30.91 -8.34
N ARG A 229 1.18 30.36 -9.23
CA ARG A 229 1.15 28.95 -9.58
C ARG A 229 1.79 28.12 -8.45
N PRO A 230 1.21 26.96 -8.09
CA PRO A 230 1.86 26.05 -7.14
C PRO A 230 3.10 25.40 -7.77
N THR A 231 3.97 24.90 -6.93
CA THR A 231 5.05 23.98 -7.33
C THR A 231 4.44 22.62 -7.74
N TYR A 232 4.76 22.14 -8.92
CA TYR A 232 4.27 20.85 -9.43
C TYR A 232 5.31 19.75 -9.16
N VAL A 233 4.83 18.64 -8.61
CA VAL A 233 5.63 17.43 -8.32
C VAL A 233 4.87 16.22 -8.87
N HIS A 234 5.17 15.84 -10.11
CA HIS A 234 4.55 14.65 -10.71
C HIS A 234 5.36 13.41 -10.37
N LEU A 235 4.67 12.38 -9.90
CA LEU A 235 5.29 11.11 -9.48
C LEU A 235 5.26 10.10 -10.63
N PRO A 236 6.33 9.34 -10.87
CA PRO A 236 6.35 8.30 -11.88
C PRO A 236 5.32 7.21 -11.56
N LEU A 237 4.83 6.55 -12.61
CA LEU A 237 3.84 5.47 -12.47
C LEU A 237 4.41 4.29 -11.69
N LEU A 238 3.55 3.62 -10.92
CA LEU A 238 3.82 2.29 -10.41
C LEU A 238 3.41 1.25 -11.45
N MET A 239 4.35 0.38 -11.77
CA MET A 239 4.17 -0.73 -12.70
C MET A 239 4.06 -2.04 -11.93
N GLY A 240 3.36 -3.00 -12.48
CA GLY A 240 3.32 -4.37 -12.00
C GLY A 240 3.91 -5.31 -13.04
N LYS A 241 4.42 -6.46 -12.60
CA LYS A 241 4.90 -7.54 -13.45
C LYS A 241 3.91 -8.70 -13.33
N ASP A 242 3.38 -9.17 -14.46
CA ASP A 242 2.47 -10.33 -14.50
C ASP A 242 3.25 -11.67 -14.45
N ALA A 243 2.53 -12.79 -14.41
CA ALA A 243 3.13 -14.12 -14.35
C ALA A 243 3.98 -14.45 -15.59
N GLU A 244 3.68 -13.85 -16.73
CA GLU A 244 4.41 -13.98 -17.98
C GLU A 244 5.64 -13.07 -18.07
N GLY A 245 5.79 -12.15 -17.09
CA GLY A 245 6.91 -11.22 -17.02
C GLY A 245 6.67 -9.87 -17.72
N ASN A 246 5.47 -9.61 -18.25
CA ASN A 246 5.15 -8.34 -18.89
C ASN A 246 4.94 -7.24 -17.86
N ILE A 247 5.50 -6.07 -18.15
CA ILE A 247 5.38 -4.89 -17.28
C ILE A 247 4.27 -3.97 -17.80
N SER A 248 3.34 -3.61 -16.92
CA SER A 248 2.26 -2.68 -17.22
C SER A 248 1.83 -1.92 -15.96
N LYS A 249 0.97 -0.88 -16.11
CA LYS A 249 0.48 -0.10 -14.96
C LYS A 249 -0.07 -1.05 -13.88
N LEU A 250 0.36 -0.85 -12.63
CA LEU A 250 -0.05 -1.67 -11.49
C LEU A 250 -1.58 -1.71 -11.34
N SER A 251 -2.14 -2.90 -11.27
CA SER A 251 -3.58 -3.12 -11.20
C SER A 251 -3.89 -4.46 -10.53
N LYS A 252 -5.16 -4.73 -10.21
CA LYS A 252 -5.63 -5.96 -9.53
C LYS A 252 -5.19 -7.27 -10.20
N ARG A 253 -4.89 -7.27 -11.52
CA ARG A 253 -4.38 -8.47 -12.22
C ARG A 253 -2.97 -8.90 -11.77
N HIS A 254 -2.24 -8.04 -11.09
CA HIS A 254 -0.89 -8.31 -10.56
C HIS A 254 -0.91 -8.82 -9.10
N GLY A 255 -2.10 -8.98 -8.49
CA GLY A 255 -2.27 -9.44 -7.11
C GLY A 255 -2.99 -8.43 -6.22
N ALA A 256 -2.80 -8.54 -4.91
CA ALA A 256 -3.34 -7.62 -3.91
C ALA A 256 -2.66 -6.25 -4.03
N VAL A 257 -3.36 -5.27 -4.59
CA VAL A 257 -2.82 -3.92 -4.84
C VAL A 257 -3.53 -2.84 -4.05
N SER A 258 -4.43 -3.22 -3.13
CA SER A 258 -5.02 -2.30 -2.15
C SER A 258 -4.36 -2.47 -0.79
N PHE A 259 -4.31 -1.38 -0.03
CA PHE A 259 -3.81 -1.40 1.35
C PHE A 259 -4.60 -2.39 2.22
N GLN A 260 -5.93 -2.40 2.08
CA GLN A 260 -6.82 -3.26 2.85
C GLN A 260 -6.55 -4.75 2.56
N ASP A 261 -6.37 -5.12 1.30
CA ASP A 261 -6.09 -6.51 0.91
C ASP A 261 -4.73 -6.96 1.47
N LEU A 262 -3.70 -6.10 1.42
CA LEU A 262 -2.39 -6.41 2.00
C LEU A 262 -2.45 -6.59 3.52
N VAL A 263 -3.13 -5.69 4.23
CA VAL A 263 -3.29 -5.82 5.70
C VAL A 263 -4.08 -7.09 6.04
N ALA A 264 -5.14 -7.40 5.31
CA ALA A 264 -5.91 -8.64 5.48
C ALA A 264 -5.09 -9.91 5.19
N ASP A 265 -4.10 -9.84 4.30
CA ASP A 265 -3.13 -10.91 4.03
C ASP A 265 -1.96 -10.96 5.03
N GLY A 266 -1.97 -10.10 6.06
CA GLY A 266 -0.99 -10.14 7.16
C GLY A 266 0.27 -9.32 6.96
N TYR A 267 0.23 -8.32 6.06
CA TYR A 267 1.28 -7.31 5.98
C TYR A 267 1.07 -6.21 7.01
N LEU A 268 2.15 -5.75 7.63
CA LEU A 268 2.14 -4.67 8.61
C LEU A 268 2.04 -3.31 7.90
N PRO A 269 1.22 -2.38 8.39
CA PRO A 269 1.12 -1.03 7.84
C PRO A 269 2.46 -0.32 7.72
N GLU A 270 3.33 -0.45 8.73
CA GLU A 270 4.66 0.15 8.77
C GLU A 270 5.58 -0.41 7.68
N ALA A 271 5.52 -1.71 7.43
CA ALA A 271 6.28 -2.36 6.35
C ALA A 271 5.82 -1.90 4.97
N ILE A 272 4.50 -1.78 4.78
CA ILE A 272 3.91 -1.25 3.53
C ILE A 272 4.38 0.19 3.30
N ILE A 273 4.27 1.08 4.30
CA ILE A 273 4.68 2.49 4.21
C ILE A 273 6.17 2.61 3.89
N ASN A 274 7.02 1.90 4.59
CA ASN A 274 8.46 1.94 4.30
C ASN A 274 8.76 1.43 2.89
N TYR A 275 8.20 0.30 2.50
CA TYR A 275 8.43 -0.24 1.15
C TYR A 275 7.97 0.71 0.05
N ILE A 276 6.76 1.29 0.14
CA ILE A 276 6.26 2.20 -0.89
C ILE A 276 6.99 3.56 -0.90
N SER A 277 7.62 3.96 0.21
CA SER A 277 8.45 5.16 0.23
C SER A 277 9.65 5.05 -0.70
N LEU A 278 10.19 3.86 -0.88
CA LEU A 278 11.34 3.57 -1.76
C LEU A 278 10.94 3.34 -3.23
N LEU A 279 9.63 3.29 -3.53
CA LEU A 279 9.17 3.10 -4.91
C LEU A 279 9.24 4.41 -5.70
N GLY A 280 10.38 4.66 -6.29
CA GLY A 280 10.65 5.86 -7.09
C GLY A 280 11.28 6.99 -6.29
N TRP A 281 11.75 6.73 -5.09
CA TRP A 281 12.58 7.64 -4.31
C TRP A 281 13.80 6.91 -3.75
N CYS A 282 14.93 7.62 -3.68
CA CYS A 282 16.16 7.12 -3.12
C CYS A 282 16.73 8.16 -2.12
N PRO A 283 17.07 7.74 -0.89
CA PRO A 283 17.69 8.65 0.08
C PRO A 283 19.09 9.06 -0.37
N LYS A 284 19.54 10.24 0.06
CA LYS A 284 20.93 10.66 -0.14
C LYS A 284 21.87 9.67 0.58
N GLY A 285 22.81 9.09 -0.17
CA GLY A 285 23.71 8.06 0.32
C GLY A 285 23.32 6.62 -0.02
N GLY A 286 22.05 6.35 -0.34
CA GLY A 286 21.56 5.14 -1.04
C GLY A 286 21.60 3.81 -0.30
N GLU A 287 22.11 3.74 0.96
CA GLU A 287 22.34 2.46 1.65
C GLU A 287 21.21 2.08 2.63
N GLN A 288 20.49 3.04 3.18
CA GLN A 288 19.43 2.77 4.14
C GLN A 288 18.14 2.38 3.42
N GLU A 289 17.54 1.25 3.82
CA GLU A 289 16.26 0.77 3.30
C GLU A 289 15.15 0.77 4.37
N PHE A 290 15.49 0.74 5.65
CA PHE A 290 14.53 0.71 6.75
C PHE A 290 14.40 2.09 7.40
N PHE A 291 13.18 2.61 7.40
CA PHE A 291 12.84 3.91 7.94
C PHE A 291 11.55 3.84 8.76
N THR A 292 11.53 4.51 9.87
CA THR A 292 10.28 4.93 10.51
C THR A 292 9.66 6.09 9.73
N LEU A 293 8.38 6.36 9.96
CA LEU A 293 7.71 7.50 9.33
C LEU A 293 8.34 8.85 9.76
N ASP A 294 8.85 8.93 11.01
CA ASP A 294 9.52 10.13 11.51
C ASP A 294 10.87 10.35 10.82
N GLU A 295 11.68 9.30 10.67
CA GLU A 295 12.92 9.38 9.90
C GLU A 295 12.66 9.76 8.44
N LEU A 296 11.59 9.22 7.82
CA LEU A 296 11.22 9.61 6.45
C LEU A 296 10.89 11.11 6.35
N LYS A 297 10.21 11.71 7.33
CA LYS A 297 9.93 13.15 7.34
C LYS A 297 11.20 14.01 7.34
N GLU A 298 12.27 13.51 7.98
CA GLU A 298 13.54 14.22 8.07
C GLU A 298 14.39 14.08 6.79
N VAL A 299 14.39 12.89 6.18
CA VAL A 299 15.33 12.58 5.08
C VAL A 299 14.72 12.72 3.69
N PHE A 300 13.38 12.74 3.58
CA PHE A 300 12.70 12.77 2.28
C PHE A 300 12.92 14.12 1.59
N THR A 301 13.39 14.06 0.34
CA THR A 301 13.56 15.24 -0.52
C THR A 301 12.99 14.96 -1.90
N ILE A 302 12.47 16.01 -2.56
CA ILE A 302 11.95 15.89 -3.93
C ILE A 302 13.06 15.50 -4.91
N ASP A 303 14.27 15.99 -4.71
CA ASP A 303 15.45 15.65 -5.54
C ASP A 303 15.76 14.16 -5.58
N GLY A 304 15.34 13.40 -4.56
CA GLY A 304 15.48 11.94 -4.52
C GLY A 304 14.47 11.20 -5.38
N VAL A 305 13.45 11.88 -5.91
CA VAL A 305 12.38 11.26 -6.71
C VAL A 305 12.86 10.99 -8.14
N SER A 306 12.77 9.73 -8.56
CA SER A 306 13.15 9.29 -9.92
C SER A 306 12.11 9.71 -10.95
N LYS A 307 12.57 9.99 -12.20
CA LYS A 307 11.69 10.18 -13.37
C LYS A 307 11.14 8.86 -13.91
N SER A 308 11.82 7.76 -13.65
CA SER A 308 11.50 6.45 -14.22
C SER A 308 10.39 5.75 -13.44
N PRO A 309 9.46 5.06 -14.11
CA PRO A 309 8.49 4.20 -13.45
C PRO A 309 9.16 3.15 -12.55
N SER A 310 8.52 2.83 -11.44
CA SER A 310 9.00 1.81 -10.49
C SER A 310 8.13 0.57 -10.57
N VAL A 311 8.76 -0.60 -10.54
CA VAL A 311 8.04 -1.88 -10.54
C VAL A 311 7.76 -2.28 -9.09
N PHE A 312 6.50 -2.57 -8.79
CA PHE A 312 6.08 -3.12 -7.50
C PHE A 312 6.48 -4.59 -7.44
N ASP A 313 7.32 -4.94 -6.49
CA ASP A 313 7.87 -6.28 -6.26
C ASP A 313 7.28 -6.86 -4.97
N PHE A 314 6.43 -7.88 -5.11
CA PHE A 314 5.79 -8.54 -3.97
C PHE A 314 6.78 -9.36 -3.12
N GLU A 315 7.84 -9.91 -3.72
CA GLU A 315 8.87 -10.65 -2.98
C GLU A 315 9.67 -9.70 -2.09
N LYS A 316 10.01 -8.51 -2.63
CA LYS A 316 10.68 -7.48 -1.83
C LYS A 316 9.78 -6.95 -0.71
N LEU A 317 8.48 -6.70 -0.96
CA LEU A 317 7.53 -6.33 0.08
C LEU A 317 7.42 -7.42 1.16
N LEU A 318 7.36 -8.70 0.75
CA LEU A 318 7.30 -9.83 1.68
C LEU A 318 8.54 -9.88 2.57
N TRP A 319 9.71 -9.68 1.99
CA TRP A 319 10.96 -9.61 2.75
C TRP A 319 10.95 -8.44 3.74
N PHE A 320 10.55 -7.23 3.32
CA PHE A 320 10.39 -6.08 4.23
C PHE A 320 9.46 -6.43 5.40
N ASN A 321 8.32 -7.03 5.10
CA ASN A 321 7.34 -7.39 6.12
C ASN A 321 7.90 -8.40 7.14
N GLY A 322 8.63 -9.42 6.67
CA GLY A 322 9.31 -10.38 7.54
C GLY A 322 10.29 -9.68 8.50
N GLU A 323 11.11 -8.75 7.99
CA GLU A 323 12.05 -8.00 8.81
C GLU A 323 11.35 -7.11 9.87
N TYR A 324 10.20 -6.52 9.53
CA TYR A 324 9.39 -5.79 10.50
C TYR A 324 8.79 -6.70 11.56
N ILE A 325 8.23 -7.87 11.17
CA ILE A 325 7.69 -8.87 12.11
C ILE A 325 8.78 -9.33 13.09
N HIS A 326 9.97 -9.65 12.58
CA HIS A 326 11.09 -10.14 13.42
C HIS A 326 11.54 -9.12 14.47
N LYS A 327 11.39 -7.82 14.19
CA LYS A 327 11.76 -6.72 15.11
C LYS A 327 10.68 -6.37 16.14
N LEU A 328 9.46 -6.88 16.00
CA LEU A 328 8.40 -6.64 16.99
C LEU A 328 8.80 -7.21 18.36
N ASP A 329 8.44 -6.53 19.44
CA ASP A 329 8.41 -7.16 20.75
C ASP A 329 7.32 -8.25 20.81
N ASP A 330 7.45 -9.16 21.76
CA ASP A 330 6.57 -10.34 21.81
C ASP A 330 5.11 -9.96 22.13
N ALA A 331 4.88 -8.92 22.93
CA ALA A 331 3.54 -8.47 23.28
C ALA A 331 2.81 -7.93 22.03
N ARG A 332 3.49 -7.07 21.27
CA ARG A 332 2.92 -6.51 20.03
C ARG A 332 2.74 -7.57 18.95
N PHE A 333 3.70 -8.49 18.81
CA PHE A 333 3.56 -9.62 17.90
C PHE A 333 2.34 -10.47 18.24
N ASN A 334 2.17 -10.84 19.52
CA ASN A 334 1.04 -11.65 19.98
C ASN A 334 -0.30 -10.97 19.74
N GLU A 335 -0.39 -9.66 19.92
CA GLU A 335 -1.58 -8.87 19.61
C GLU A 335 -1.92 -8.93 18.10
N LEU A 336 -0.92 -8.65 17.26
CA LEU A 336 -1.11 -8.55 15.81
C LEU A 336 -1.37 -9.91 15.14
N VAL A 337 -0.78 -10.98 15.65
CA VAL A 337 -0.95 -12.32 15.07
C VAL A 337 -2.26 -12.99 15.50
N ALA A 338 -2.83 -12.59 16.64
CA ALA A 338 -4.01 -13.24 17.22
C ALA A 338 -5.21 -13.37 16.25
N PRO A 339 -5.57 -12.37 15.42
CA PRO A 339 -6.68 -12.51 14.47
C PRO A 339 -6.42 -13.54 13.36
N PHE A 340 -5.17 -13.94 13.13
CA PHE A 340 -4.78 -14.89 12.09
C PHE A 340 -4.70 -16.33 12.61
N ILE A 341 -4.78 -16.54 13.94
CA ILE A 341 -4.85 -17.87 14.54
C ILE A 341 -6.29 -18.38 14.46
N LYS A 342 -6.51 -19.37 13.61
CA LYS A 342 -7.84 -20.00 13.40
C LYS A 342 -7.99 -21.31 14.14
N SER A 343 -6.87 -22.00 14.40
CA SER A 343 -6.84 -23.30 15.07
C SER A 343 -6.96 -23.13 16.57
N ASP A 344 -7.70 -24.04 17.22
CA ASP A 344 -7.75 -24.12 18.67
C ASP A 344 -6.41 -24.63 19.22
N ILE A 345 -5.82 -23.86 20.13
CA ILE A 345 -4.55 -24.22 20.77
C ILE A 345 -4.88 -24.88 22.12
N PRO A 346 -4.56 -26.19 22.31
CA PRO A 346 -4.74 -26.88 23.57
C PRO A 346 -3.97 -26.19 24.73
N THR A 347 -4.52 -26.24 25.92
CA THR A 347 -3.87 -25.66 27.12
C THR A 347 -2.57 -26.38 27.52
N SER A 348 -2.34 -27.58 26.99
CA SER A 348 -1.07 -28.32 27.15
C SER A 348 0.08 -27.74 26.32
N ILE A 349 -0.22 -26.92 25.31
CA ILE A 349 0.79 -26.26 24.46
C ILE A 349 1.27 -24.96 25.13
N ASN A 350 2.58 -24.80 25.22
CA ASN A 350 3.15 -23.51 25.59
C ASN A 350 3.03 -22.51 24.45
N LYS A 351 1.89 -21.79 24.41
CA LYS A 351 1.55 -20.85 23.34
C LYS A 351 2.58 -19.73 23.18
N GLU A 352 3.06 -19.19 24.30
CA GLU A 352 4.03 -18.08 24.29
C GLU A 352 5.36 -18.50 23.63
N LYS A 353 5.89 -19.63 24.05
CA LYS A 353 7.11 -20.21 23.47
C LYS A 353 6.92 -20.54 21.99
N MET A 354 5.79 -21.16 21.62
CA MET A 354 5.46 -21.49 20.23
C MET A 354 5.46 -20.26 19.34
N LEU A 355 4.76 -19.21 19.74
CA LEU A 355 4.69 -17.95 18.98
C LEU A 355 6.04 -17.27 18.87
N GLY A 356 6.87 -17.29 19.94
CA GLY A 356 8.23 -16.78 19.91
C GLY A 356 9.12 -17.50 18.89
N LEU A 357 9.02 -18.84 18.78
CA LEU A 357 9.75 -19.62 17.77
C LEU A 357 9.27 -19.30 16.35
N LEU A 358 7.95 -19.10 16.18
CA LEU A 358 7.34 -18.84 14.87
C LEU A 358 7.58 -17.42 14.36
N LYS A 359 7.69 -16.44 15.25
CA LYS A 359 7.93 -15.02 14.92
C LYS A 359 9.09 -14.84 13.93
N THR A 360 10.18 -15.59 14.10
CA THR A 360 11.37 -15.52 13.24
C THR A 360 11.27 -16.37 11.96
N ARG A 361 10.11 -16.99 11.70
CA ARG A 361 9.92 -17.99 10.61
C ARG A 361 8.75 -17.67 9.70
N ILE A 362 8.05 -16.58 9.96
CA ILE A 362 6.98 -16.08 9.12
C ILE A 362 7.37 -14.74 8.50
N ALA A 363 6.95 -14.54 7.28
CA ALA A 363 7.09 -13.28 6.57
C ALA A 363 5.75 -12.52 6.48
N LYS A 364 4.63 -13.20 6.74
CA LYS A 364 3.28 -12.63 6.87
C LYS A 364 2.59 -13.18 8.10
N LEU A 365 1.78 -12.37 8.78
CA LEU A 365 1.03 -12.83 9.96
C LEU A 365 0.04 -13.96 9.60
N SER A 366 -0.49 -13.96 8.38
CA SER A 366 -1.40 -15.02 7.90
C SER A 366 -0.76 -16.42 7.78
N GLU A 367 0.56 -16.52 7.78
CA GLU A 367 1.26 -17.80 7.73
C GLU A 367 1.24 -18.55 9.06
N ILE A 368 0.84 -17.89 10.16
CA ILE A 368 0.96 -18.41 11.52
C ILE A 368 0.22 -19.73 11.70
N ASP A 369 -1.01 -19.84 11.20
CA ASP A 369 -1.86 -20.98 11.41
C ASP A 369 -1.31 -22.24 10.73
N GLU A 370 -0.78 -22.10 9.52
CA GLU A 370 -0.11 -23.16 8.79
C GLU A 370 1.20 -23.59 9.50
N LYS A 371 2.00 -22.59 9.89
CA LYS A 371 3.32 -22.85 10.51
C LYS A 371 3.24 -23.45 11.90
N MET A 372 2.15 -23.22 12.64
CA MET A 372 1.95 -23.83 13.96
C MET A 372 1.32 -25.23 13.92
N ALA A 373 0.78 -25.65 12.78
CA ALA A 373 -0.02 -26.89 12.68
C ALA A 373 0.69 -28.14 13.21
N PHE A 374 2.01 -28.29 12.97
CA PHE A 374 2.76 -29.44 13.43
C PHE A 374 2.96 -29.49 14.96
N PHE A 375 2.88 -28.36 15.66
CA PHE A 375 2.87 -28.34 17.11
C PHE A 375 1.57 -28.93 17.66
N LEU A 376 0.46 -28.63 17.00
CA LEU A 376 -0.87 -29.09 17.43
C LEU A 376 -1.11 -30.55 17.10
N ASN A 377 -0.70 -30.99 15.91
CA ASN A 377 -0.89 -32.34 15.43
C ASN A 377 0.37 -32.82 14.71
N LEU A 378 0.88 -33.99 15.10
CA LEU A 378 2.01 -34.59 14.39
C LEU A 378 1.59 -34.92 12.94
N PRO A 379 2.23 -34.35 11.91
CA PRO A 379 1.93 -34.69 10.53
C PRO A 379 2.29 -36.15 10.22
N GLU A 380 1.62 -36.73 9.24
CA GLU A 380 2.04 -38.03 8.71
C GLU A 380 3.41 -37.89 8.01
N TYR A 381 4.29 -38.83 8.26
CA TYR A 381 5.60 -38.87 7.63
C TYR A 381 6.09 -40.31 7.45
N GLU A 382 6.94 -40.53 6.45
CA GLU A 382 7.53 -41.81 6.15
C GLU A 382 8.79 -42.02 7.01
N LYS A 383 9.05 -43.29 7.41
CA LYS A 383 10.20 -43.61 8.26
C LYS A 383 11.55 -43.28 7.62
N GLU A 384 11.61 -43.23 6.30
CA GLU A 384 12.79 -42.84 5.53
C GLU A 384 13.28 -41.45 5.84
N LEU A 385 12.40 -40.59 6.42
CA LEU A 385 12.74 -39.21 6.85
C LEU A 385 13.84 -39.20 7.92
N PHE A 386 13.97 -40.27 8.70
CA PHE A 386 15.06 -40.41 9.68
C PHE A 386 16.43 -40.55 9.03
N LEU A 387 16.50 -41.15 7.83
CA LEU A 387 17.78 -41.42 7.15
C LEU A 387 18.42 -40.09 6.73
N ASN A 388 19.68 -39.89 7.11
CA ASN A 388 20.40 -38.64 6.86
C ASN A 388 21.90 -38.85 6.74
N LYS A 389 22.42 -38.76 5.52
CA LYS A 389 23.87 -38.95 5.24
C LYS A 389 24.77 -37.93 5.98
N LYS A 390 24.33 -36.68 6.12
CA LYS A 390 25.06 -35.62 6.84
C LYS A 390 25.19 -35.95 8.33
N ASN A 391 24.17 -36.52 8.92
CA ASN A 391 24.13 -36.94 10.33
C ASN A 391 24.58 -38.39 10.50
N LYS A 392 25.11 -39.07 9.44
CA LYS A 392 25.57 -40.46 9.46
C LYS A 392 24.50 -41.46 9.91
N ILE A 393 23.27 -41.26 9.55
CA ILE A 393 22.15 -42.20 9.81
C ILE A 393 21.90 -42.96 8.51
N ALA A 394 22.39 -44.19 8.45
CA ALA A 394 22.30 -45.05 7.27
C ALA A 394 21.23 -46.15 7.39
N ASP A 395 20.82 -46.46 8.60
CA ASP A 395 19.81 -47.50 8.92
C ASP A 395 18.93 -47.10 10.10
N PHE A 396 17.89 -47.88 10.33
CA PHE A 396 16.90 -47.59 11.38
C PHE A 396 17.29 -48.07 12.78
N GLU A 397 18.29 -48.96 12.92
CA GLU A 397 18.71 -49.54 14.22
C GLU A 397 19.28 -48.44 15.14
N ILE A 398 20.11 -47.56 14.60
CA ILE A 398 20.59 -46.43 15.39
C ILE A 398 19.49 -45.50 15.82
N VAL A 399 18.46 -45.28 14.97
CA VAL A 399 17.29 -44.45 15.28
C VAL A 399 16.47 -45.04 16.41
N LYS A 400 16.19 -46.37 16.33
CA LYS A 400 15.49 -47.11 17.40
C LYS A 400 16.20 -47.01 18.74
N THR A 401 17.52 -47.23 18.72
CA THR A 401 18.36 -47.17 19.92
C THR A 401 18.30 -45.74 20.55
N VAL A 402 18.52 -44.72 19.74
CA VAL A 402 18.48 -43.32 20.19
C VAL A 402 17.11 -42.95 20.78
N LEU A 403 16.02 -43.29 20.09
CA LEU A 403 14.67 -42.98 20.56
C LEU A 403 14.25 -43.74 21.80
N THR A 404 14.69 -44.98 21.95
CA THR A 404 14.43 -45.77 23.16
C THR A 404 15.10 -45.17 24.38
N GLU A 405 16.43 -44.90 24.28
CA GLU A 405 17.17 -44.24 25.36
C GLU A 405 16.58 -42.82 25.66
N ALA A 406 16.27 -42.04 24.62
CA ALA A 406 15.67 -40.71 24.81
C ALA A 406 14.34 -40.78 25.54
N LYS A 407 13.48 -41.76 25.23
CA LYS A 407 12.18 -41.96 25.91
C LYS A 407 12.38 -42.25 27.39
N GLU A 408 13.28 -43.15 27.75
CA GLU A 408 13.57 -43.52 29.15
C GLU A 408 14.01 -42.29 29.94
N ILE A 409 15.00 -41.54 29.43
CA ILE A 409 15.53 -40.35 30.10
C ILE A 409 14.46 -39.28 30.24
N LEU A 410 13.74 -38.94 29.16
CA LEU A 410 12.69 -37.92 29.15
C LEU A 410 11.53 -38.28 30.07
N GLY A 411 11.27 -39.57 30.30
CA GLY A 411 10.27 -40.02 31.26
C GLY A 411 10.61 -39.65 32.72
N GLU A 412 11.87 -39.56 33.05
CA GLU A 412 12.35 -39.24 34.41
C GLU A 412 12.63 -37.75 34.63
N VAL A 413 12.69 -36.91 33.58
CA VAL A 413 12.96 -35.47 33.67
C VAL A 413 11.83 -34.75 34.42
N ASN A 414 12.19 -33.98 35.44
CA ASN A 414 11.25 -33.20 36.28
C ASN A 414 10.88 -31.83 35.68
N SER A 415 11.83 -31.13 35.06
CA SER A 415 11.61 -29.87 34.39
C SER A 415 11.69 -30.04 32.88
N PHE A 416 10.61 -29.70 32.15
CA PHE A 416 10.50 -29.93 30.71
C PHE A 416 10.77 -28.65 29.92
N ASP A 417 11.90 -27.97 30.26
CA ASP A 417 12.43 -26.80 29.58
C ASP A 417 13.57 -27.17 28.64
N ASN A 418 13.84 -26.32 27.64
CA ASN A 418 14.83 -26.55 26.58
C ASN A 418 16.21 -26.94 27.12
N ASP A 419 16.72 -26.20 28.11
CA ASP A 419 18.09 -26.40 28.60
C ASP A 419 18.22 -27.70 29.40
N THR A 420 17.24 -28.01 30.23
CA THR A 420 17.16 -29.27 30.97
C THR A 420 17.02 -30.46 30.04
N LEU A 421 16.15 -30.37 29.03
CA LEU A 421 15.96 -31.42 28.02
C LEU A 421 17.23 -31.65 27.22
N PHE A 422 17.89 -30.58 26.76
CA PHE A 422 19.15 -30.68 26.02
C PHE A 422 20.24 -31.37 26.86
N ALA A 423 20.46 -30.90 28.10
CA ALA A 423 21.45 -31.45 28.97
C ALA A 423 21.19 -32.94 29.31
N SER A 424 19.90 -33.31 29.51
CA SER A 424 19.51 -34.68 29.84
C SER A 424 19.75 -35.66 28.70
N LEU A 425 19.61 -35.21 27.44
CA LEU A 425 19.80 -36.05 26.25
C LEU A 425 21.27 -36.21 25.86
N MET A 426 22.16 -35.29 26.23
CA MET A 426 23.56 -35.33 25.81
C MET A 426 24.32 -36.61 26.17
N PRO A 427 24.11 -37.27 27.35
CA PRO A 427 24.76 -38.52 27.68
C PRO A 427 24.50 -39.68 26.70
N ILE A 428 23.36 -39.64 25.99
CA ILE A 428 23.07 -40.64 24.92
C ILE A 428 24.10 -40.56 23.81
N ALA A 429 24.46 -39.34 23.39
CA ALA A 429 25.46 -39.15 22.32
C ALA A 429 26.85 -39.68 22.72
N GLU A 430 27.23 -39.46 23.98
CA GLU A 430 28.50 -39.99 24.53
C GLU A 430 28.46 -41.52 24.63
N LYS A 431 27.41 -42.09 25.23
CA LYS A 431 27.21 -43.54 25.40
C LYS A 431 27.25 -44.29 24.07
N LEU A 432 26.58 -43.76 23.06
CA LEU A 432 26.46 -44.36 21.75
C LEU A 432 27.60 -43.99 20.79
N GLN A 433 28.51 -43.12 21.21
CA GLN A 433 29.62 -42.56 20.39
C GLN A 433 29.15 -41.95 19.08
N ILE A 434 28.01 -41.25 19.12
CA ILE A 434 27.40 -40.55 17.98
C ILE A 434 27.53 -39.04 18.12
N LYS A 435 27.36 -38.31 17.02
CA LYS A 435 27.33 -36.87 17.06
C LYS A 435 26.03 -36.35 17.69
N THR A 436 26.11 -35.20 18.39
CA THR A 436 24.90 -34.45 18.85
C THR A 436 23.88 -34.25 17.73
N GLY A 437 24.36 -33.91 16.51
CA GLY A 437 23.49 -33.75 15.37
C GLY A 437 22.72 -35.02 14.97
N THR A 438 23.29 -36.20 15.15
CA THR A 438 22.63 -37.49 14.94
C THR A 438 21.52 -37.71 15.95
N LEU A 439 21.80 -37.52 17.24
CA LEU A 439 20.80 -37.56 18.32
C LEU A 439 19.65 -36.60 18.09
N MET A 440 19.95 -35.30 17.94
CA MET A 440 18.94 -34.27 17.78
C MET A 440 18.13 -34.41 16.49
N TRP A 441 18.69 -34.99 15.43
CA TRP A 441 17.93 -35.29 14.22
C TRP A 441 16.88 -36.37 14.49
N CYS A 442 17.24 -37.47 15.13
CA CYS A 442 16.32 -38.55 15.46
C CYS A 442 15.14 -38.01 16.30
N VAL A 443 15.44 -37.26 17.36
CA VAL A 443 14.42 -36.67 18.23
C VAL A 443 13.55 -35.67 17.48
N ARG A 444 14.15 -34.78 16.66
CA ARG A 444 13.39 -33.81 15.87
C ARG A 444 12.37 -34.47 14.95
N ILE A 445 12.79 -35.46 14.16
CA ILE A 445 11.86 -36.16 13.25
C ILE A 445 10.74 -36.83 14.06
N ALA A 446 11.08 -37.48 15.19
CA ALA A 446 10.08 -38.15 16.01
C ALA A 446 9.01 -37.16 16.54
N VAL A 447 9.41 -35.99 17.03
CA VAL A 447 8.48 -35.05 17.69
C VAL A 447 7.81 -34.07 16.73
N SER A 448 8.33 -33.92 15.50
CA SER A 448 7.78 -32.92 14.54
C SER A 448 7.31 -33.52 13.21
N GLY A 449 7.79 -34.70 12.82
CA GLY A 449 7.60 -35.24 11.47
C GLY A 449 8.27 -34.45 10.35
N MET A 450 9.23 -33.54 10.69
CA MET A 450 9.78 -32.56 9.74
C MET A 450 11.33 -32.53 9.79
N THR A 451 11.93 -32.31 8.62
CA THR A 451 13.41 -32.16 8.50
C THR A 451 13.89 -30.77 8.91
N ALA A 452 13.03 -29.77 8.76
CA ALA A 452 13.30 -28.37 9.13
C ALA A 452 12.15 -27.82 9.97
N THR A 453 12.47 -27.22 11.10
CA THR A 453 11.54 -26.73 12.10
C THR A 453 11.93 -25.33 12.58
N PRO A 454 10.97 -24.53 13.11
CA PRO A 454 11.25 -23.19 13.64
C PRO A 454 12.23 -23.20 14.83
N GLY A 455 12.25 -24.28 15.60
CA GLY A 455 13.17 -24.48 16.72
C GLY A 455 13.91 -25.82 16.66
N GLY A 456 14.78 -26.06 17.65
CA GLY A 456 15.44 -27.35 17.88
C GLY A 456 14.47 -28.40 18.42
N ALA A 457 14.94 -29.66 18.47
CA ALA A 457 14.12 -30.78 18.98
C ALA A 457 13.63 -30.53 20.41
N THR A 458 14.51 -30.01 21.27
CA THR A 458 14.23 -29.73 22.68
C THR A 458 13.29 -28.54 22.86
N GLU A 459 13.43 -27.49 22.04
CA GLU A 459 12.49 -26.36 22.04
C GLU A 459 11.09 -26.80 21.60
N ILE A 460 10.98 -27.70 20.60
CA ILE A 460 9.69 -28.26 20.20
C ILE A 460 9.06 -29.04 21.33
N MET A 461 9.84 -29.89 22.03
CA MET A 461 9.34 -30.67 23.16
C MET A 461 8.89 -29.78 24.32
N GLU A 462 9.60 -28.68 24.60
CA GLU A 462 9.16 -27.66 25.58
C GLU A 462 7.80 -27.06 25.22
N VAL A 463 7.56 -26.83 23.92
CA VAL A 463 6.28 -26.30 23.44
C VAL A 463 5.13 -27.31 23.58
N ILE A 464 5.33 -28.55 23.11
CA ILE A 464 4.26 -29.54 23.09
C ILE A 464 4.02 -30.25 24.44
N GLY A 465 4.97 -30.12 25.37
CA GLY A 465 4.90 -30.71 26.69
C GLY A 465 5.31 -32.19 26.73
N LYS A 466 5.48 -32.71 27.96
CA LYS A 466 6.06 -34.03 28.23
C LYS A 466 5.23 -35.18 27.66
N ASP A 467 3.94 -35.18 27.94
CA ASP A 467 3.06 -36.27 27.55
C ASP A 467 2.96 -36.43 26.03
N GLU A 468 2.82 -35.30 25.32
CA GLU A 468 2.74 -35.30 23.85
C GLU A 468 4.10 -35.69 23.23
N ALA A 469 5.23 -35.16 23.78
CA ALA A 469 6.55 -35.52 23.30
C ALA A 469 6.84 -37.03 23.41
N LEU A 470 6.51 -37.65 24.57
CA LEU A 470 6.67 -39.10 24.77
C LEU A 470 5.73 -39.90 23.85
N SER A 471 4.51 -39.46 23.68
CA SER A 471 3.54 -40.08 22.75
C SER A 471 4.05 -40.08 21.31
N ARG A 472 4.61 -38.93 20.83
CA ARG A 472 5.18 -38.84 19.46
C ARG A 472 6.41 -39.71 19.28
N ILE A 473 7.26 -39.83 20.32
CA ILE A 473 8.40 -40.76 20.29
C ILE A 473 7.92 -42.22 20.21
N ASP A 474 6.85 -42.59 20.94
CA ASP A 474 6.26 -43.93 20.85
C ASP A 474 5.68 -44.23 19.45
N LEU A 475 5.00 -43.25 18.85
CA LEU A 475 4.53 -43.38 17.47
C LEU A 475 5.69 -43.61 16.49
N ALA A 476 6.81 -42.89 16.68
CA ALA A 476 8.01 -43.05 15.85
C ALA A 476 8.63 -44.47 16.01
N LEU A 477 8.77 -44.94 17.25
CA LEU A 477 9.25 -46.32 17.54
C LEU A 477 8.39 -47.38 16.91
N ASN A 478 7.05 -47.23 16.98
CA ASN A 478 6.10 -48.15 16.33
C ASN A 478 6.22 -48.15 14.79
N LYS A 479 6.50 -47.01 14.18
CA LYS A 479 6.78 -46.91 12.71
C LYS A 479 8.08 -47.63 12.30
N LEU A 480 9.00 -47.73 13.21
CA LEU A 480 10.35 -48.36 12.97
C LEU A 480 10.34 -49.85 13.31
N ALA A 481 9.33 -50.33 14.02
CA ALA A 481 9.20 -51.76 14.35
C ALA A 481 8.95 -52.59 13.10
#